data_6e51388937febd25aad6149aef086d44
#
_entry.id   6e51388937febd25aad6149aef086d44
#
_cell.length_a   1.000
_cell.length_b   1.000
_cell.length_c   1.000
_cell.angle_alpha   90.00
_cell.angle_beta   90.00
_cell.angle_gamma   90.00
#
_symmetry.space_group_name_H-M   'P 1'
#
loop_
_entity.id
_entity.type
_entity.pdbx_description
1 polymer ?
#
loop_
_entity_poly.entity_id
_entity_poly.type
_entity_poly.pdbx_seq_one_letter_code
_entity_poly.pdbx_strand_id
1 'polypeptide(L)'
;MKVPARFSASGMAQRGSNRGWLSHIWLLSLLAVGLGSAPAPAHAQNAVVLVGSGSTVPAPLFSRWTQEYKRNPNLQMRYLPVGTSEGIKQISHGAGDFAAGEAQLTEKERKEGSLIELPVVIIGIVPIYNLPDIRQELRLSGEVLAGIYLGDVKMWNAPQIVKLNPGITLPDLPIQVVNRPAGKGSNYVFTDFLSKASAKFRAQIGVTPSPKWPVGVWAERSSDMADKVKNSPGSIGYVEYQYAVKGNIAQAAVENRAGKFVKASTESMTAACQAAEAPGWKGFSASLINTPGADAFPITSFSWIYLRTLSSEPARAAALSDFLNWMYTDGQQFAVQEGYAALPPPLLAALRKKVKDLH
;
A
#
# COMPACT_ATOMS: atom_id res chain seq x y z
N MET A 1 -55.70 -1.70 17.36
CA MET A 1 -56.92 -1.07 16.83
C MET A 1 -56.86 -1.09 15.31
N LYS A 2 -57.68 -1.96 14.72
CA LYS A 2 -58.25 -1.97 13.38
C LYS A 2 -57.36 -1.85 12.12
N VAL A 3 -57.14 -3.01 11.51
CA VAL A 3 -57.23 -3.34 10.09
C VAL A 3 -58.72 -3.22 9.68
N PRO A 4 -59.23 -3.17 8.40
CA PRO A 4 -58.70 -3.63 7.11
C PRO A 4 -59.23 -2.82 5.87
N ALA A 5 -58.91 -3.28 4.64
CA ALA A 5 -59.74 -3.86 3.56
C ALA A 5 -59.01 -3.79 2.22
N ARG A 6 -58.74 -4.80 1.52
CA ARG A 6 -59.37 -5.66 0.48
C ARG A 6 -60.38 -4.99 -0.46
N PHE A 7 -60.10 -5.15 -1.77
CA PHE A 7 -61.05 -5.50 -2.88
C PHE A 7 -60.21 -5.73 -4.12
N SER A 8 -60.10 -6.92 -4.77
CA SER A 8 -61.01 -7.82 -5.49
C SER A 8 -61.54 -7.24 -6.83
N ALA A 9 -61.12 -7.72 -7.93
CA ALA A 9 -61.51 -8.85 -8.78
C ALA A 9 -62.25 -8.45 -10.07
N SER A 10 -62.05 -9.28 -11.05
CA SER A 10 -62.93 -9.68 -12.21
C SER A 10 -62.90 -8.75 -13.44
N GLY A 11 -62.93 -9.24 -14.65
CA GLY A 11 -63.12 -10.52 -15.27
C GLY A 11 -63.39 -10.41 -16.73
N MET A 12 -63.38 -11.54 -17.42
CA MET A 12 -64.03 -11.91 -18.68
C MET A 12 -63.47 -11.39 -20.01
N ALA A 13 -62.86 -12.18 -20.90
CA ALA A 13 -63.36 -13.28 -21.72
C ALA A 13 -64.34 -12.87 -22.83
N GLN A 14 -63.92 -13.17 -24.13
CA GLN A 14 -64.74 -13.72 -25.22
C GLN A 14 -63.84 -13.82 -26.49
N ARG A 15 -63.64 -14.94 -27.05
CA ARG A 15 -64.20 -15.91 -28.00
C ARG A 15 -64.72 -15.33 -29.35
N GLY A 16 -64.26 -15.97 -30.41
CA GLY A 16 -64.87 -15.97 -31.78
C GLY A 16 -63.81 -16.24 -32.82
N SER A 17 -63.55 -17.40 -33.30
CA SER A 17 -64.07 -18.36 -34.23
C SER A 17 -64.26 -17.75 -35.66
N ASN A 18 -63.59 -18.22 -36.67
CA ASN A 18 -63.98 -19.11 -37.73
C ASN A 18 -63.20 -18.89 -39.04
N ARG A 19 -62.60 -19.95 -39.56
CA ARG A 19 -62.86 -20.66 -40.85
C ARG A 19 -62.67 -19.92 -42.18
N GLY A 20 -61.93 -20.64 -43.05
CA GLY A 20 -62.13 -20.69 -44.49
C GLY A 20 -60.83 -20.74 -45.29
N TRP A 21 -60.35 -21.82 -45.62
CA TRP A 21 -60.35 -22.69 -46.76
C TRP A 21 -59.67 -22.18 -48.05
N LEU A 22 -58.81 -23.07 -48.56
CA LEU A 22 -58.49 -23.49 -49.96
C LEU A 22 -57.28 -22.84 -50.65
N SER A 23 -56.25 -23.70 -50.75
CA SER A 23 -55.59 -24.15 -52.00
C SER A 23 -54.97 -23.10 -52.93
N HIS A 24 -53.67 -23.20 -53.15
CA HIS A 24 -53.13 -23.54 -54.49
C HIS A 24 -51.66 -23.95 -54.37
N ILE A 25 -51.40 -25.06 -55.02
CA ILE A 25 -50.12 -25.73 -55.27
C ILE A 25 -49.31 -24.92 -56.32
N TRP A 26 -48.01 -25.17 -56.34
CA TRP A 26 -46.96 -25.01 -57.36
C TRP A 26 -45.95 -23.89 -57.09
N LEU A 27 -44.68 -24.22 -56.67
CA LEU A 27 -43.52 -24.33 -57.58
C LEU A 27 -42.25 -24.58 -56.69
N LEU A 28 -41.64 -25.71 -56.96
CA LEU A 28 -40.28 -26.03 -56.54
C LEU A 28 -39.31 -25.02 -57.18
N SER A 29 -38.58 -24.29 -56.29
CA SER A 29 -37.32 -23.65 -56.67
C SER A 29 -36.27 -24.06 -55.67
N LEU A 30 -35.35 -24.94 -56.07
CA LEU A 30 -34.12 -25.27 -55.39
C LEU A 30 -33.29 -24.01 -55.31
N LEU A 31 -33.23 -23.40 -54.09
CA LEU A 31 -32.17 -22.47 -53.74
C LEU A 31 -31.19 -23.24 -52.84
N ALA A 32 -30.03 -23.59 -53.38
CA ALA A 32 -28.89 -24.04 -52.63
C ALA A 32 -28.44 -22.90 -51.72
N VAL A 33 -28.91 -22.92 -50.48
CA VAL A 33 -28.37 -22.05 -49.42
C VAL A 33 -27.00 -22.59 -49.04
N GLY A 34 -25.96 -21.91 -49.51
CA GLY A 34 -24.59 -22.12 -49.03
C GLY A 34 -24.60 -21.99 -47.52
N LEU A 35 -24.29 -23.07 -46.84
CA LEU A 35 -23.94 -23.08 -45.41
C LEU A 35 -22.65 -22.26 -45.26
N GLY A 36 -22.81 -20.94 -45.18
CA GLY A 36 -21.74 -20.08 -44.66
C GLY A 36 -21.45 -20.52 -43.23
N SER A 37 -20.27 -21.11 -43.02
CA SER A 37 -19.73 -21.40 -41.69
C SER A 37 -19.69 -20.09 -40.92
N ALA A 38 -20.67 -19.86 -40.06
CA ALA A 38 -20.58 -18.77 -39.07
C ALA A 38 -19.26 -18.97 -38.31
N PRO A 39 -18.42 -17.95 -38.20
CA PRO A 39 -17.23 -18.07 -37.40
C PRO A 39 -17.69 -18.48 -35.98
N ALA A 40 -17.14 -19.58 -35.49
CA ALA A 40 -17.35 -20.00 -34.11
C ALA A 40 -17.06 -18.79 -33.19
N PRO A 41 -17.92 -18.53 -32.19
CA PRO A 41 -17.65 -17.43 -31.28
C PRO A 41 -16.26 -17.62 -30.74
N ALA A 42 -15.39 -16.63 -30.98
CA ALA A 42 -14.07 -16.60 -30.38
C ALA A 42 -14.29 -16.85 -28.90
N HIS A 43 -13.70 -17.93 -28.36
CA HIS A 43 -13.76 -18.23 -26.95
C HIS A 43 -13.26 -16.96 -26.24
N ALA A 44 -14.16 -16.26 -25.55
CA ALA A 44 -13.77 -15.23 -24.62
C ALA A 44 -12.83 -15.93 -23.63
N GLN A 45 -11.52 -15.72 -23.79
CA GLN A 45 -10.54 -16.21 -22.83
C GLN A 45 -10.95 -15.62 -21.50
N ASN A 46 -11.35 -16.47 -20.54
CA ASN A 46 -11.76 -16.05 -19.24
C ASN A 46 -10.69 -15.14 -18.65
N ALA A 47 -11.05 -13.91 -18.32
CA ALA A 47 -10.12 -12.94 -17.77
C ALA A 47 -9.48 -13.52 -16.52
N VAL A 48 -8.15 -13.53 -16.46
CA VAL A 48 -7.42 -13.93 -15.26
C VAL A 48 -7.56 -12.80 -14.25
N VAL A 49 -8.08 -13.10 -13.07
CA VAL A 49 -8.20 -12.13 -11.98
C VAL A 49 -7.11 -12.40 -10.94
N LEU A 50 -6.13 -11.51 -10.82
CA LEU A 50 -5.15 -11.55 -9.75
C LEU A 50 -5.70 -10.77 -8.53
N VAL A 51 -5.62 -11.38 -7.37
CA VAL A 51 -6.06 -10.80 -6.11
C VAL A 51 -4.87 -10.61 -5.19
N GLY A 52 -4.58 -9.35 -4.87
CA GLY A 52 -3.59 -8.98 -3.85
C GLY A 52 -4.26 -8.41 -2.61
N SER A 53 -3.59 -8.51 -1.47
CA SER A 53 -4.05 -7.90 -0.22
C SER A 53 -2.88 -7.35 0.60
N GLY A 54 -3.16 -6.54 1.61
CA GLY A 54 -2.12 -6.10 2.53
C GLY A 54 -2.16 -4.63 2.90
N SER A 55 -1.00 -4.00 2.95
CA SER A 55 -0.80 -2.65 3.45
C SER A 55 -1.57 -1.58 2.68
N THR A 56 -2.02 -0.57 3.40
CA THR A 56 -2.57 0.66 2.80
C THR A 56 -1.48 1.54 2.15
N VAL A 57 -0.22 1.32 2.48
CA VAL A 57 0.93 2.12 1.99
C VAL A 57 1.06 2.04 0.46
N PRO A 58 1.21 0.85 -0.17
CA PRO A 58 1.34 0.73 -1.62
C PRO A 58 -0.01 0.69 -2.35
N ALA A 59 -1.15 0.75 -1.65
CA ALA A 59 -2.47 0.61 -2.28
C ALA A 59 -2.75 1.62 -3.40
N PRO A 60 -2.42 2.92 -3.27
CA PRO A 60 -2.58 3.88 -4.38
C PRO A 60 -1.77 3.48 -5.62
N LEU A 61 -0.55 2.97 -5.41
CA LEU A 61 0.32 2.54 -6.49
C LEU A 61 -0.20 1.28 -7.19
N PHE A 62 -0.67 0.28 -6.43
CA PHE A 62 -1.31 -0.90 -7.04
C PHE A 62 -2.56 -0.51 -7.84
N SER A 63 -3.35 0.46 -7.38
CA SER A 63 -4.48 1.00 -8.13
C SER A 63 -4.01 1.66 -9.44
N ARG A 64 -2.96 2.48 -9.38
CA ARG A 64 -2.37 3.10 -10.57
C ARG A 64 -1.83 2.05 -11.55
N TRP A 65 -1.08 1.09 -11.07
CA TRP A 65 -0.55 0.01 -11.89
C TRP A 65 -1.64 -0.82 -12.57
N THR A 66 -2.73 -1.10 -11.88
CA THR A 66 -3.89 -1.80 -12.48
C THR A 66 -4.46 -1.02 -13.67
N GLN A 67 -4.50 0.30 -13.59
CA GLN A 67 -5.01 1.15 -14.68
C GLN A 67 -4.03 1.25 -15.86
N GLU A 68 -2.72 1.23 -15.57
CA GLU A 68 -1.67 1.43 -16.57
C GLU A 68 -1.19 0.14 -17.24
N TYR A 69 -1.35 -1.01 -16.56
CA TYR A 69 -0.95 -2.30 -17.11
C TYR A 69 -1.91 -2.76 -18.19
N LYS A 70 -1.54 -2.53 -19.47
CA LYS A 70 -2.37 -2.84 -20.64
C LYS A 70 -1.79 -3.94 -21.54
N ARG A 71 -0.69 -4.59 -21.12
CA ARG A 71 -0.04 -5.65 -21.90
C ARG A 71 -0.90 -6.90 -22.06
N ASN A 72 -1.70 -7.19 -21.04
CA ASN A 72 -2.63 -8.30 -21.07
C ASN A 72 -4.07 -7.78 -20.83
N PRO A 73 -4.87 -7.57 -21.89
CA PRO A 73 -6.23 -7.06 -21.76
C PRO A 73 -7.18 -8.02 -21.03
N ASN A 74 -6.80 -9.30 -20.92
CA ASN A 74 -7.55 -10.32 -20.20
C ASN A 74 -7.14 -10.42 -18.72
N LEU A 75 -6.19 -9.60 -18.25
CA LEU A 75 -5.78 -9.56 -16.84
C LEU A 75 -6.58 -8.47 -16.10
N GLN A 76 -7.24 -8.87 -15.05
CA GLN A 76 -7.79 -7.97 -14.05
C GLN A 76 -7.00 -8.12 -12.75
N MET A 77 -6.77 -7.02 -12.06
CA MET A 77 -6.12 -7.05 -10.75
C MET A 77 -7.00 -6.34 -9.72
N ARG A 78 -7.08 -6.91 -8.52
CA ARG A 78 -7.74 -6.32 -7.36
C ARG A 78 -6.76 -6.29 -6.21
N TYR A 79 -6.67 -5.17 -5.52
CA TYR A 79 -5.88 -5.03 -4.30
C TYR A 79 -6.76 -4.62 -3.13
N LEU A 80 -6.67 -5.38 -2.03
CA LEU A 80 -7.48 -5.19 -0.81
C LEU A 80 -6.60 -4.62 0.30
N PRO A 81 -6.74 -3.34 0.68
CA PRO A 81 -5.91 -2.69 1.68
C PRO A 81 -6.33 -3.03 3.12
N VAL A 82 -6.08 -4.26 3.55
CA VAL A 82 -6.49 -4.82 4.86
C VAL A 82 -5.46 -4.61 5.98
N GLY A 83 -4.26 -4.15 5.64
CA GLY A 83 -3.10 -4.01 6.54
C GLY A 83 -2.05 -5.11 6.33
N THR A 84 -0.79 -4.80 6.66
CA THR A 84 0.36 -5.68 6.40
C THR A 84 0.21 -7.05 7.06
N SER A 85 -0.11 -7.08 8.36
CA SER A 85 -0.23 -8.35 9.10
C SER A 85 -1.35 -9.24 8.58
N GLU A 86 -2.50 -8.66 8.22
CA GLU A 86 -3.61 -9.43 7.67
C GLU A 86 -3.28 -9.92 6.25
N GLY A 87 -2.60 -9.11 5.43
CA GLY A 87 -2.13 -9.52 4.11
C GLY A 87 -1.17 -10.71 4.18
N ILE A 88 -0.17 -10.66 5.05
CA ILE A 88 0.77 -11.78 5.27
C ILE A 88 0.00 -13.02 5.72
N LYS A 89 -0.93 -12.89 6.66
CA LYS A 89 -1.75 -14.00 7.13
C LYS A 89 -2.57 -14.60 5.98
N GLN A 90 -3.23 -13.81 5.17
CA GLN A 90 -4.05 -14.29 4.06
C GLN A 90 -3.21 -15.07 3.05
N ILE A 91 -2.08 -14.52 2.58
CA ILE A 91 -1.22 -15.20 1.61
C ILE A 91 -0.60 -16.48 2.20
N SER A 92 -0.24 -16.50 3.46
CA SER A 92 0.28 -17.69 4.15
C SER A 92 -0.72 -18.85 4.17
N HIS A 93 -2.02 -18.54 4.22
CA HIS A 93 -3.10 -19.54 4.17
C HIS A 93 -3.63 -19.78 2.75
N GLY A 94 -2.95 -19.29 1.74
CA GLY A 94 -3.33 -19.53 0.35
C GLY A 94 -4.42 -18.63 -0.20
N ALA A 95 -4.81 -17.58 0.51
CA ALA A 95 -5.78 -16.60 0.02
C ALA A 95 -5.10 -15.54 -0.84
N GLY A 96 -5.56 -15.40 -2.09
CA GLY A 96 -5.01 -14.49 -3.08
C GLY A 96 -3.73 -14.98 -3.77
N ASP A 97 -3.21 -14.14 -4.67
CA ASP A 97 -2.06 -14.42 -5.50
C ASP A 97 -0.79 -13.77 -4.95
N PHE A 98 -0.95 -12.65 -4.25
CA PHE A 98 0.15 -11.94 -3.57
C PHE A 98 -0.38 -11.15 -2.37
N ALA A 99 0.55 -10.78 -1.50
CA ALA A 99 0.27 -9.74 -0.50
C ALA A 99 1.34 -8.65 -0.59
N ALA A 100 1.10 -7.50 0.05
CA ALA A 100 2.10 -6.44 0.11
C ALA A 100 2.13 -5.76 1.48
N GLY A 101 3.30 -5.26 1.87
CA GLY A 101 3.50 -4.59 3.15
C GLY A 101 4.92 -4.15 3.41
N GLU A 102 5.16 -3.62 4.60
CA GLU A 102 6.43 -3.01 4.99
C GLU A 102 7.18 -3.82 6.07
N ALA A 103 6.55 -4.86 6.63
CA ALA A 103 7.23 -5.75 7.58
C ALA A 103 8.00 -6.84 6.83
N GLN A 104 9.24 -7.08 7.23
CA GLN A 104 9.97 -8.23 6.75
C GLN A 104 9.33 -9.51 7.27
N LEU A 105 9.28 -10.55 6.43
CA LEU A 105 8.81 -11.86 6.86
C LEU A 105 9.71 -12.44 7.96
N THR A 106 9.10 -13.02 8.97
CA THR A 106 9.80 -13.83 9.95
C THR A 106 10.27 -15.15 9.32
N GLU A 107 11.25 -15.82 9.95
CA GLU A 107 11.65 -17.16 9.48
C GLU A 107 10.50 -18.17 9.48
N LYS A 108 9.59 -18.03 10.44
CA LYS A 108 8.39 -18.86 10.54
C LYS A 108 7.48 -18.64 9.32
N GLU A 109 7.19 -17.39 8.97
CA GLU A 109 6.33 -17.05 7.82
C GLU A 109 6.97 -17.51 6.50
N ARG A 110 8.31 -17.37 6.34
CA ARG A 110 9.01 -17.87 5.15
C ARG A 110 8.92 -19.39 5.03
N LYS A 111 9.13 -20.13 6.12
CA LYS A 111 9.15 -21.60 6.10
C LYS A 111 7.75 -22.20 6.04
N GLU A 112 6.87 -21.84 6.99
CA GLU A 112 5.53 -22.42 7.10
C GLU A 112 4.59 -21.92 5.98
N GLY A 113 4.68 -20.65 5.60
CA GLY A 113 3.89 -20.06 4.51
C GLY A 113 4.47 -20.31 3.13
N SER A 114 5.68 -20.90 3.02
CA SER A 114 6.44 -21.01 1.77
C SER A 114 6.50 -19.68 1.03
N LEU A 115 6.78 -18.59 1.78
CA LEU A 115 6.75 -17.23 1.28
C LEU A 115 8.14 -16.70 0.94
N ILE A 116 8.20 -15.91 -0.11
CA ILE A 116 9.32 -15.01 -0.41
C ILE A 116 8.84 -13.56 -0.39
N GLU A 117 9.77 -12.65 -0.16
CA GLU A 117 9.52 -11.21 -0.22
C GLU A 117 10.44 -10.58 -1.26
N LEU A 118 9.88 -9.69 -2.08
CA LEU A 118 10.62 -8.92 -3.07
C LEU A 118 10.28 -7.43 -2.91
N PRO A 119 11.27 -6.51 -2.91
CA PRO A 119 10.98 -5.08 -2.82
C PRO A 119 10.24 -4.59 -4.06
N VAL A 120 9.30 -3.68 -3.85
CA VAL A 120 8.42 -3.12 -4.88
C VAL A 120 8.78 -1.68 -5.19
N VAL A 121 8.88 -0.88 -4.14
CA VAL A 121 9.26 0.54 -4.17
C VAL A 121 9.91 0.94 -2.86
N ILE A 122 10.56 2.10 -2.84
CA ILE A 122 11.06 2.73 -1.62
C ILE A 122 10.00 3.71 -1.10
N ILE A 123 9.77 3.66 0.21
CA ILE A 123 8.80 4.52 0.91
C ILE A 123 9.48 5.27 2.05
N GLY A 124 8.93 6.43 2.40
CA GLY A 124 9.29 7.16 3.62
C GLY A 124 8.09 7.32 4.54
N ILE A 125 8.26 7.05 5.83
CA ILE A 125 7.28 7.36 6.86
C ILE A 125 7.67 8.67 7.52
N VAL A 126 6.85 9.68 7.37
CA VAL A 126 7.18 11.07 7.67
C VAL A 126 6.43 11.54 8.91
N PRO A 127 7.11 12.05 9.94
CA PRO A 127 6.46 12.77 11.02
C PRO A 127 5.83 14.05 10.48
N ILE A 128 4.51 14.14 10.58
CA ILE A 128 3.70 15.29 10.19
C ILE A 128 3.14 15.98 11.43
N TYR A 129 3.01 17.31 11.38
CA TYR A 129 2.53 18.08 12.52
C TYR A 129 1.66 19.24 12.09
N ASN A 130 0.93 19.80 13.06
CA ASN A 130 0.12 21.00 12.87
C ASN A 130 0.44 22.05 13.93
N LEU A 131 1.33 22.97 13.57
CA LEU A 131 1.66 24.17 14.34
C LEU A 131 1.43 25.39 13.44
N PRO A 132 0.23 25.99 13.43
CA PRO A 132 -0.16 26.99 12.43
C PRO A 132 0.75 28.21 12.35
N ASP A 133 1.34 28.61 13.48
CA ASP A 133 2.19 29.80 13.58
C ASP A 133 3.68 29.53 13.29
N ILE A 134 4.03 28.26 13.05
CA ILE A 134 5.42 27.86 12.73
C ILE A 134 5.55 27.73 11.22
N ARG A 135 6.33 28.64 10.63
CA ARG A 135 6.64 28.64 9.17
C ARG A 135 7.98 27.96 8.86
N GLN A 136 8.86 27.93 9.85
CA GLN A 136 10.17 27.30 9.72
C GLN A 136 10.04 25.78 9.76
N GLU A 137 11.03 25.09 9.19
CA GLU A 137 11.15 23.65 9.27
C GLU A 137 11.44 23.21 10.70
N LEU A 138 10.58 22.36 11.24
CA LEU A 138 10.77 21.77 12.57
C LEU A 138 11.74 20.58 12.48
N ARG A 139 12.70 20.53 13.41
CA ARG A 139 13.70 19.48 13.56
C ARG A 139 13.35 18.60 14.74
N LEU A 140 13.32 17.30 14.53
CA LEU A 140 13.07 16.31 15.58
C LEU A 140 14.12 15.20 15.51
N SER A 141 14.71 14.85 16.67
CA SER A 141 15.54 13.65 16.74
C SER A 141 14.69 12.40 16.98
N GLY A 142 15.26 11.22 16.70
CA GLY A 142 14.58 9.96 16.97
C GLY A 142 14.30 9.76 18.47
N GLU A 143 15.17 10.24 19.36
CA GLU A 143 14.95 10.21 20.81
C GLU A 143 13.77 11.10 21.23
N VAL A 144 13.65 12.31 20.67
CA VAL A 144 12.51 13.21 20.93
C VAL A 144 11.20 12.60 20.41
N LEU A 145 11.21 12.05 19.20
CA LEU A 145 10.04 11.35 18.66
C LEU A 145 9.63 10.17 19.56
N ALA A 146 10.60 9.36 19.99
CA ALA A 146 10.34 8.26 20.93
C ALA A 146 9.70 8.77 22.23
N GLY A 147 10.24 9.86 22.80
CA GLY A 147 9.69 10.47 24.01
C GLY A 147 8.25 11.00 23.83
N ILE A 148 7.92 11.56 22.67
CA ILE A 148 6.56 12.00 22.34
C ILE A 148 5.60 10.80 22.32
N TYR A 149 5.97 9.72 21.61
CA TYR A 149 5.10 8.54 21.45
C TYR A 149 5.05 7.65 22.71
N LEU A 150 6.00 7.79 23.64
CA LEU A 150 5.94 7.22 24.99
C LEU A 150 5.15 8.08 25.98
N GLY A 151 4.84 9.34 25.63
CA GLY A 151 4.18 10.29 26.53
C GLY A 151 5.10 10.97 27.54
N ASP A 152 6.43 10.88 27.35
CA ASP A 152 7.42 11.58 28.19
C ASP A 152 7.55 13.06 27.78
N VAL A 153 7.43 13.36 26.49
CA VAL A 153 7.46 14.72 25.93
C VAL A 153 6.04 15.11 25.58
N LYS A 154 5.47 16.03 26.34
CA LYS A 154 4.04 16.37 26.31
C LYS A 154 3.72 17.74 25.71
N MET A 155 4.73 18.62 25.61
CA MET A 155 4.55 20.02 25.18
C MET A 155 5.48 20.33 24.02
N TRP A 156 5.01 21.16 23.09
CA TRP A 156 5.82 21.59 21.96
C TRP A 156 7.01 22.46 22.36
N ASN A 157 6.89 23.25 23.42
CA ASN A 157 7.98 24.05 23.99
C ASN A 157 8.85 23.28 25.00
N ALA A 158 8.78 21.95 25.02
CA ALA A 158 9.65 21.12 25.88
C ALA A 158 11.15 21.38 25.56
N PRO A 159 12.01 21.48 26.58
CA PRO A 159 13.41 21.88 26.40
C PRO A 159 14.18 21.07 25.36
N GLN A 160 13.88 19.77 25.23
CA GLN A 160 14.50 18.89 24.26
C GLN A 160 14.09 19.20 22.80
N ILE A 161 12.88 19.72 22.56
CA ILE A 161 12.45 20.17 21.24
C ILE A 161 13.05 21.55 20.95
N VAL A 162 12.98 22.47 21.90
CA VAL A 162 13.56 23.82 21.78
C VAL A 162 15.05 23.78 21.43
N LYS A 163 15.81 22.90 22.09
CA LYS A 163 17.24 22.71 21.82
C LYS A 163 17.56 22.33 20.37
N LEU A 164 16.69 21.57 19.73
CA LEU A 164 16.85 21.15 18.32
C LEU A 164 16.44 22.25 17.33
N ASN A 165 15.72 23.27 17.80
CA ASN A 165 15.10 24.31 16.97
C ASN A 165 15.53 25.73 17.40
N PRO A 166 16.83 26.04 17.41
CA PRO A 166 17.31 27.36 17.81
C PRO A 166 16.72 28.43 16.86
N GLY A 167 16.24 29.53 17.45
CA GLY A 167 15.62 30.64 16.71
C GLY A 167 14.16 30.44 16.36
N ILE A 168 13.52 29.33 16.75
CA ILE A 168 12.10 29.10 16.62
C ILE A 168 11.43 29.22 17.99
N THR A 169 10.49 30.15 18.14
CA THR A 169 9.66 30.26 19.35
C THR A 169 8.55 29.22 19.26
N LEU A 170 8.72 28.11 19.96
CA LEU A 170 7.72 27.03 20.00
C LEU A 170 6.58 27.39 20.97
N PRO A 171 5.30 27.08 20.62
CA PRO A 171 4.17 27.44 21.44
C PRO A 171 4.08 26.62 22.73
N ASP A 172 3.55 27.22 23.77
CA ASP A 172 3.14 26.53 24.99
C ASP A 172 1.83 25.77 24.73
N LEU A 173 1.93 24.67 23.99
CA LEU A 173 0.82 23.89 23.48
C LEU A 173 1.05 22.40 23.75
N PRO A 174 0.06 21.68 24.28
CA PRO A 174 0.15 20.23 24.45
C PRO A 174 0.28 19.50 23.09
N ILE A 175 1.12 18.47 23.08
CA ILE A 175 1.27 17.60 21.91
C ILE A 175 0.12 16.59 21.88
N GLN A 176 -0.69 16.65 20.83
CA GLN A 176 -1.74 15.67 20.56
C GLN A 176 -1.22 14.56 19.63
N VAL A 177 -0.90 13.42 20.20
CA VAL A 177 -0.35 12.30 19.43
C VAL A 177 -1.45 11.61 18.64
N VAL A 178 -1.21 11.40 17.35
CA VAL A 178 -2.05 10.58 16.48
C VAL A 178 -1.25 9.36 16.04
N ASN A 179 -1.78 8.17 16.25
CA ASN A 179 -1.13 6.91 15.94
C ASN A 179 -2.02 6.00 15.06
N ARG A 180 -1.49 4.84 14.68
CA ARG A 180 -2.21 3.84 13.86
C ARG A 180 -2.59 2.63 14.71
N PRO A 181 -3.73 1.97 14.44
CA PRO A 181 -4.07 0.71 15.09
C PRO A 181 -3.08 -0.41 14.74
N ALA A 182 -3.26 -1.56 15.38
CA ALA A 182 -2.43 -2.74 15.18
C ALA A 182 -2.46 -3.24 13.71
N GLY A 183 -1.40 -3.92 13.30
CA GLY A 183 -1.29 -4.61 12.01
C GLY A 183 -0.89 -3.74 10.83
N LYS A 184 -0.55 -2.45 11.05
CA LYS A 184 -0.19 -1.52 9.98
C LYS A 184 1.32 -1.55 9.70
N GLY A 185 1.69 -1.56 8.42
CA GLY A 185 3.09 -1.54 8.01
C GLY A 185 3.82 -0.24 8.37
N SER A 186 3.13 0.91 8.31
CA SER A 186 3.69 2.18 8.79
C SER A 186 4.07 2.14 10.27
N ASN A 187 3.35 1.38 11.11
CA ASN A 187 3.77 1.14 12.49
C ASN A 187 5.10 0.40 12.53
N TYR A 188 5.26 -0.67 11.74
CA TYR A 188 6.48 -1.46 11.73
C TYR A 188 7.70 -0.59 11.39
N VAL A 189 7.63 0.20 10.32
CA VAL A 189 8.70 1.09 9.89
C VAL A 189 9.01 2.16 10.95
N PHE A 190 7.98 2.77 11.51
CA PHE A 190 8.13 3.82 12.51
C PHE A 190 8.68 3.28 13.82
N THR A 191 8.17 2.15 14.32
CA THR A 191 8.66 1.53 15.56
C THR A 191 10.08 0.97 15.42
N ASP A 192 10.49 0.50 14.23
CA ASP A 192 11.87 0.09 13.98
C ASP A 192 12.82 1.30 14.10
N PHE A 193 12.47 2.43 13.47
CA PHE A 193 13.26 3.65 13.60
C PHE A 193 13.35 4.10 15.06
N LEU A 194 12.22 4.20 15.77
CA LEU A 194 12.21 4.63 17.18
C LEU A 194 12.97 3.67 18.10
N SER A 195 12.91 2.37 17.82
CA SER A 195 13.67 1.36 18.58
C SER A 195 15.18 1.43 18.35
N LYS A 196 15.61 1.86 17.13
CA LYS A 196 17.02 2.11 16.82
C LYS A 196 17.51 3.41 17.47
N ALA A 197 16.64 4.41 17.58
CA ALA A 197 16.96 5.72 18.13
C ALA A 197 16.88 5.78 19.65
N SER A 198 16.02 5.00 20.31
CA SER A 198 15.78 5.07 21.76
C SER A 198 15.80 3.68 22.42
N ALA A 199 16.72 3.48 23.35
CA ALA A 199 16.79 2.26 24.16
C ALA A 199 15.53 2.05 25.00
N LYS A 200 14.95 3.15 25.53
CA LYS A 200 13.71 3.12 26.32
C LYS A 200 12.54 2.65 25.44
N PHE A 201 12.39 3.21 24.23
CA PHE A 201 11.34 2.81 23.29
C PHE A 201 11.48 1.33 22.90
N ARG A 202 12.70 0.89 22.58
CA ARG A 202 12.98 -0.51 22.25
C ARG A 202 12.58 -1.47 23.38
N ALA A 203 12.83 -1.09 24.65
CA ALA A 203 12.49 -1.92 25.80
C ALA A 203 10.98 -1.97 26.08
N GLN A 204 10.25 -0.87 25.85
CA GLN A 204 8.83 -0.77 26.21
C GLN A 204 7.89 -1.20 25.08
N ILE A 205 8.22 -0.88 23.83
CA ILE A 205 7.38 -1.13 22.66
C ILE A 205 8.06 -2.13 21.72
N GLY A 206 9.32 -1.88 21.35
CA GLY A 206 10.08 -2.67 20.39
C GLY A 206 9.62 -2.47 18.94
N VAL A 207 10.18 -3.29 18.04
CA VAL A 207 9.84 -3.29 16.60
C VAL A 207 8.61 -4.14 16.38
N THR A 208 7.52 -3.53 15.92
CA THR A 208 6.25 -4.26 15.74
C THR A 208 5.27 -3.51 14.83
N PRO A 209 4.49 -4.22 13.99
CA PRO A 209 3.36 -3.62 13.30
C PRO A 209 2.14 -3.38 14.21
N SER A 210 2.18 -3.90 15.46
CA SER A 210 1.05 -3.87 16.40
C SER A 210 1.46 -3.28 17.75
N PRO A 211 1.96 -2.03 17.79
CA PRO A 211 2.40 -1.40 19.04
C PRO A 211 1.21 -1.15 19.97
N LYS A 212 1.47 -1.33 21.27
CA LYS A 212 0.55 -0.89 22.32
C LYS A 212 0.91 0.54 22.70
N TRP A 213 0.39 1.50 21.94
CA TRP A 213 0.67 2.91 22.16
C TRP A 213 0.15 3.37 23.53
N PRO A 214 1.00 3.95 24.40
CA PRO A 214 0.58 4.41 25.72
C PRO A 214 -0.21 5.72 25.69
N VAL A 215 -0.11 6.48 24.60
CA VAL A 215 -0.76 7.79 24.44
C VAL A 215 -1.30 7.93 23.01
N GLY A 216 -2.20 8.90 22.84
CA GLY A 216 -2.71 9.34 21.54
C GLY A 216 -4.05 8.75 21.15
N VAL A 217 -4.52 9.18 19.98
CA VAL A 217 -5.77 8.76 19.35
C VAL A 217 -5.48 8.06 18.03
N TRP A 218 -6.42 7.26 17.52
CA TRP A 218 -6.19 6.45 16.32
C TRP A 218 -6.66 7.11 15.04
N ALA A 219 -5.95 6.81 13.96
CA ALA A 219 -6.36 7.02 12.58
C ALA A 219 -6.27 5.69 11.82
N GLU A 220 -7.40 5.22 11.28
CA GLU A 220 -7.49 3.89 10.67
C GLU A 220 -6.72 3.80 9.35
N ARG A 221 -6.81 4.82 8.49
CA ARG A 221 -6.15 4.90 7.19
C ARG A 221 -5.10 6.01 7.18
N SER A 222 -4.22 5.98 6.19
CA SER A 222 -3.20 7.02 5.99
C SER A 222 -3.84 8.37 5.67
N SER A 223 -4.94 8.38 4.90
CA SER A 223 -5.75 9.59 4.67
C SER A 223 -6.31 10.16 5.97
N ASP A 224 -6.88 9.30 6.83
CA ASP A 224 -7.48 9.72 8.10
C ASP A 224 -6.41 10.30 9.05
N MET A 225 -5.17 9.77 9.00
CA MET A 225 -4.02 10.32 9.74
C MET A 225 -3.69 11.73 9.25
N ALA A 226 -3.56 11.88 7.94
CA ALA A 226 -3.26 13.17 7.31
C ALA A 226 -4.33 14.22 7.63
N ASP A 227 -5.61 13.86 7.48
CA ASP A 227 -6.75 14.74 7.76
C ASP A 227 -6.84 15.09 9.25
N LYS A 228 -6.65 14.11 10.14
CA LYS A 228 -6.70 14.34 11.58
C LYS A 228 -5.60 15.30 12.04
N VAL A 229 -4.37 15.14 11.57
CA VAL A 229 -3.27 16.05 11.90
C VAL A 229 -3.52 17.42 11.30
N LYS A 230 -3.89 17.51 10.03
CA LYS A 230 -4.16 18.78 9.33
C LYS A 230 -5.22 19.64 10.04
N ASN A 231 -6.23 18.99 10.62
CA ASN A 231 -7.38 19.68 11.24
C ASN A 231 -7.29 19.83 12.76
N SER A 232 -6.17 19.40 13.39
CA SER A 232 -6.01 19.44 14.85
C SER A 232 -4.75 20.21 15.23
N PRO A 233 -4.82 21.50 15.57
CA PRO A 233 -3.67 22.27 16.04
C PRO A 233 -2.99 21.59 17.24
N GLY A 234 -1.65 21.59 17.26
CA GLY A 234 -0.85 20.92 18.29
C GLY A 234 -0.69 19.42 18.06
N SER A 235 -1.24 18.85 17.00
CA SER A 235 -1.09 17.41 16.76
C SER A 235 0.21 17.04 16.04
N ILE A 236 0.63 15.80 16.27
CA ILE A 236 1.71 15.10 15.56
C ILE A 236 1.23 13.71 15.17
N GLY A 237 1.57 13.28 13.98
CA GLY A 237 1.32 11.93 13.46
C GLY A 237 2.46 11.47 12.57
N TYR A 238 2.31 10.31 11.95
CA TYR A 238 3.26 9.80 10.94
C TYR A 238 2.49 9.17 9.78
N VAL A 239 2.91 9.49 8.58
CA VAL A 239 2.22 9.05 7.36
C VAL A 239 3.24 8.84 6.24
N GLU A 240 2.86 8.15 5.20
CA GLU A 240 3.68 8.00 4.02
C GLU A 240 3.89 9.36 3.33
N TYR A 241 5.09 9.58 2.79
CA TYR A 241 5.53 10.85 2.19
C TYR A 241 4.51 11.44 1.21
N GLN A 242 3.93 10.63 0.33
CA GLN A 242 2.96 11.11 -0.66
C GLN A 242 1.69 11.72 -0.05
N TYR A 243 1.25 11.24 1.12
CA TYR A 243 0.10 11.83 1.80
C TYR A 243 0.43 13.19 2.43
N ALA A 244 1.64 13.34 2.97
CA ALA A 244 2.11 14.61 3.50
C ALA A 244 2.20 15.67 2.40
N VAL A 245 2.75 15.30 1.22
CA VAL A 245 2.89 16.20 0.07
C VAL A 245 1.54 16.54 -0.54
N LYS A 246 0.71 15.54 -0.87
CA LYS A 246 -0.62 15.75 -1.46
C LYS A 246 -1.55 16.55 -0.52
N GLY A 247 -1.41 16.34 0.79
CA GLY A 247 -2.17 17.05 1.82
C GLY A 247 -1.64 18.45 2.12
N ASN A 248 -0.47 18.84 1.61
CA ASN A 248 0.25 20.04 1.98
C ASN A 248 0.38 20.20 3.50
N ILE A 249 0.85 19.12 4.17
CA ILE A 249 0.98 19.07 5.63
C ILE A 249 2.44 19.28 6.00
N ALA A 250 2.68 20.05 7.06
CA ALA A 250 4.03 20.30 7.57
C ALA A 250 4.70 18.99 8.00
N GLN A 251 5.95 18.82 7.55
CA GLN A 251 6.79 17.64 7.78
C GLN A 251 8.00 18.05 8.60
N ALA A 252 8.35 17.28 9.62
CA ALA A 252 9.57 17.49 10.37
C ALA A 252 10.79 16.96 9.60
N ALA A 253 11.90 17.69 9.65
CA ALA A 253 13.20 17.12 9.34
C ALA A 253 13.65 16.23 10.51
N VAL A 254 14.09 15.02 10.19
CA VAL A 254 14.45 14.01 11.19
C VAL A 254 15.97 13.81 11.22
N GLU A 255 16.53 13.77 12.42
CA GLU A 255 17.95 13.50 12.61
C GLU A 255 18.28 12.06 12.16
N ASN A 256 19.23 11.93 11.24
CA ASN A 256 19.71 10.66 10.74
C ASN A 256 20.97 10.18 11.50
N ARG A 257 21.44 8.99 11.16
CA ARG A 257 22.61 8.38 11.79
C ARG A 257 23.89 9.19 11.65
N ALA A 258 23.98 10.06 10.62
CA ALA A 258 25.11 10.98 10.42
C ALA A 258 24.99 12.29 11.23
N GLY A 259 23.95 12.45 12.06
CA GLY A 259 23.66 13.66 12.83
C GLY A 259 23.12 14.82 12.00
N LYS A 260 22.63 14.55 10.79
CA LYS A 260 22.01 15.54 9.91
C LYS A 260 20.48 15.49 10.04
N PHE A 261 19.85 16.67 10.04
CA PHE A 261 18.39 16.77 9.93
C PHE A 261 17.99 16.73 8.46
N VAL A 262 17.32 15.66 8.08
CA VAL A 262 16.95 15.40 6.69
C VAL A 262 15.42 15.36 6.57
N LYS A 263 14.90 16.10 5.61
CA LYS A 263 13.49 16.07 5.22
C LYS A 263 13.24 14.94 4.23
N ALA A 264 12.07 14.33 4.28
CA ALA A 264 11.70 13.31 3.33
C ALA A 264 11.53 13.91 1.92
N SER A 265 12.12 13.26 0.96
CA SER A 265 11.94 13.48 -0.49
C SER A 265 12.26 12.19 -1.23
N THR A 266 11.91 12.10 -2.49
CA THR A 266 12.29 10.95 -3.35
C THR A 266 13.81 10.77 -3.38
N GLU A 267 14.58 11.87 -3.40
CA GLU A 267 16.03 11.88 -3.40
C GLU A 267 16.60 11.36 -2.08
N SER A 268 16.10 11.85 -0.94
CA SER A 268 16.60 11.44 0.37
C SER A 268 16.23 9.99 0.74
N MET A 269 15.08 9.50 0.25
CA MET A 269 14.72 8.09 0.32
C MET A 269 15.61 7.21 -0.58
N THR A 270 15.93 7.68 -1.79
CA THR A 270 16.87 7.01 -2.69
C THR A 270 18.27 6.97 -2.08
N ALA A 271 18.72 8.07 -1.46
CA ALA A 271 20.00 8.12 -0.74
C ALA A 271 20.06 7.12 0.42
N ALA A 272 18.95 6.90 1.14
CA ALA A 272 18.87 5.87 2.16
C ALA A 272 19.05 4.46 1.58
N CYS A 273 18.46 4.19 0.42
CA CYS A 273 18.62 2.93 -0.27
C CYS A 273 20.05 2.71 -0.75
N GLN A 274 20.68 3.73 -1.33
CA GLN A 274 22.09 3.68 -1.76
C GLN A 274 23.05 3.46 -0.59
N ALA A 275 22.79 4.11 0.56
CA ALA A 275 23.60 3.96 1.75
C ALA A 275 23.42 2.59 2.46
N ALA A 276 22.32 1.89 2.14
CA ALA A 276 22.05 0.54 2.64
C ALA A 276 22.73 -0.55 1.81
N GLU A 277 23.38 -0.20 0.70
CA GLU A 277 24.02 -1.15 -0.21
C GLU A 277 24.98 -2.08 0.56
N ALA A 278 24.38 -3.12 1.12
CA ALA A 278 25.12 -4.32 1.46
C ALA A 278 25.59 -4.97 0.16
N PRO A 279 26.77 -5.58 0.11
CA PRO A 279 27.37 -6.06 -1.14
C PRO A 279 26.38 -6.96 -1.91
N GLY A 280 25.83 -6.40 -3.01
CA GLY A 280 25.15 -7.15 -4.04
C GLY A 280 23.70 -7.54 -3.79
N TRP A 281 22.92 -6.86 -2.93
CA TRP A 281 21.48 -7.13 -2.72
C TRP A 281 21.15 -8.62 -2.45
N LYS A 282 22.06 -9.34 -1.81
CA LYS A 282 21.89 -10.76 -1.49
C LYS A 282 20.67 -10.93 -0.59
N GLY A 283 19.67 -11.64 -1.12
CA GLY A 283 18.44 -11.98 -0.39
C GLY A 283 17.36 -10.90 -0.37
N PHE A 284 17.56 -9.72 -0.98
CA PHE A 284 16.59 -8.62 -1.09
C PHE A 284 16.05 -8.07 0.25
N SER A 285 16.64 -8.42 1.39
CA SER A 285 16.13 -8.13 2.74
C SER A 285 16.90 -7.04 3.50
N ALA A 286 17.56 -6.12 2.79
CA ALA A 286 18.27 -5.01 3.43
C ALA A 286 17.30 -4.04 4.15
N SER A 287 17.65 -3.63 5.38
CA SER A 287 16.93 -2.57 6.08
C SER A 287 17.41 -1.20 5.60
N LEU A 288 16.48 -0.34 5.18
CA LEU A 288 16.78 1.05 4.82
C LEU A 288 16.65 2.02 6.00
N ILE A 289 16.24 1.52 7.17
CA ILE A 289 15.97 2.34 8.33
C ILE A 289 17.26 2.77 9.02
N ASN A 290 17.44 4.08 9.13
CA ASN A 290 18.57 4.75 9.78
C ASN A 290 19.94 4.33 9.20
N THR A 291 20.03 4.31 7.85
CA THR A 291 21.27 4.01 7.13
C THR A 291 22.33 5.12 7.35
N PRO A 292 23.63 4.84 7.13
CA PRO A 292 24.70 5.78 7.47
C PRO A 292 24.85 6.98 6.52
N GLY A 293 24.06 7.08 5.44
CA GLY A 293 24.17 8.17 4.46
C GLY A 293 23.84 9.55 5.05
N ALA A 294 24.67 10.55 4.76
CA ALA A 294 24.47 11.91 5.29
C ALA A 294 23.18 12.57 4.79
N ASP A 295 22.76 12.26 3.57
CA ASP A 295 21.54 12.80 2.94
C ASP A 295 20.37 11.80 3.02
N ALA A 296 20.55 10.67 3.71
CA ALA A 296 19.55 9.63 3.83
C ALA A 296 18.45 10.05 4.80
N PHE A 297 17.18 9.97 4.34
CA PHE A 297 16.03 10.10 5.24
C PHE A 297 15.94 8.86 6.14
N PRO A 298 15.93 9.02 7.48
CA PRO A 298 16.16 7.89 8.37
C PRO A 298 14.97 6.94 8.51
N ILE A 299 13.74 7.38 8.20
CA ILE A 299 12.53 6.55 8.31
C ILE A 299 12.12 6.06 6.92
N THR A 300 13.09 5.45 6.24
CA THR A 300 12.92 4.89 4.89
C THR A 300 12.83 3.37 4.95
N SER A 301 11.97 2.78 4.15
CA SER A 301 11.82 1.33 4.02
C SER A 301 11.51 0.93 2.58
N PHE A 302 11.59 -0.36 2.28
CA PHE A 302 10.89 -0.90 1.14
C PHE A 302 9.41 -1.15 1.48
N SER A 303 8.53 -1.01 0.49
CA SER A 303 7.31 -1.79 0.44
C SER A 303 7.62 -3.09 -0.29
N TRP A 304 7.19 -4.21 0.25
CA TRP A 304 7.46 -5.55 -0.23
C TRP A 304 6.24 -6.16 -0.89
N ILE A 305 6.45 -7.04 -1.87
CA ILE A 305 5.43 -7.99 -2.29
C ILE A 305 5.80 -9.37 -1.71
N TYR A 306 4.81 -10.06 -1.14
CA TYR A 306 4.93 -11.39 -0.57
C TYR A 306 4.27 -12.37 -1.52
N LEU A 307 5.01 -13.39 -1.92
CA LEU A 307 4.60 -14.39 -2.92
C LEU A 307 4.77 -15.77 -2.34
N ARG A 308 3.86 -16.68 -2.67
CA ARG A 308 4.07 -18.11 -2.42
C ARG A 308 5.00 -18.69 -3.47
N THR A 309 5.94 -19.54 -3.04
CA THR A 309 6.86 -20.22 -3.93
C THR A 309 6.23 -21.34 -4.75
N LEU A 310 5.04 -21.80 -4.34
CA LEU A 310 4.28 -22.84 -5.01
C LEU A 310 2.95 -22.25 -5.50
N SER A 311 2.75 -22.21 -6.80
CA SER A 311 1.46 -21.89 -7.41
C SER A 311 0.82 -23.17 -7.92
N SER A 312 -0.46 -23.36 -7.61
CA SER A 312 -1.24 -24.51 -8.12
C SER A 312 -1.87 -24.27 -9.50
N GLU A 313 -1.82 -23.02 -10.00
CA GLU A 313 -2.50 -22.60 -11.22
C GLU A 313 -1.51 -21.93 -12.20
N PRO A 314 -1.01 -22.65 -13.23
CA PRO A 314 0.02 -22.15 -14.13
C PRO A 314 -0.35 -20.84 -14.86
N ALA A 315 -1.61 -20.68 -15.27
CA ALA A 315 -2.07 -19.48 -15.96
C ALA A 315 -2.00 -18.23 -15.06
N ARG A 316 -2.35 -18.35 -13.77
CA ARG A 316 -2.26 -17.27 -12.79
C ARG A 316 -0.81 -16.95 -12.45
N ALA A 317 0.03 -17.96 -12.31
CA ALA A 317 1.47 -17.81 -12.09
C ALA A 317 2.12 -17.03 -13.24
N ALA A 318 1.83 -17.40 -14.49
CA ALA A 318 2.34 -16.71 -15.67
C ALA A 318 1.85 -15.25 -15.72
N ALA A 319 0.57 -15.00 -15.46
CA ALA A 319 0.01 -13.64 -15.43
C ALA A 319 0.64 -12.77 -14.32
N LEU A 320 0.88 -13.35 -13.14
CA LEU A 320 1.56 -12.66 -12.04
C LEU A 320 3.01 -12.33 -12.40
N SER A 321 3.74 -13.27 -12.98
CA SER A 321 5.11 -13.05 -13.44
C SER A 321 5.21 -11.94 -14.50
N ASP A 322 4.30 -11.92 -15.45
CA ASP A 322 4.21 -10.89 -16.48
C ASP A 322 3.96 -9.51 -15.87
N PHE A 323 3.03 -9.43 -14.92
CA PHE A 323 2.76 -8.21 -14.17
C PHE A 323 3.99 -7.75 -13.36
N LEU A 324 4.67 -8.67 -12.65
CA LEU A 324 5.87 -8.35 -11.88
C LEU A 324 7.02 -7.85 -12.79
N ASN A 325 7.21 -8.46 -13.95
CA ASN A 325 8.21 -8.00 -14.92
C ASN A 325 7.91 -6.59 -15.42
N TRP A 326 6.65 -6.28 -15.74
CA TRP A 326 6.23 -4.93 -16.11
C TRP A 326 6.40 -3.94 -14.94
N MET A 327 6.02 -4.34 -13.73
CA MET A 327 6.18 -3.52 -12.53
C MET A 327 7.64 -3.11 -12.30
N TYR A 328 8.61 -4.03 -12.55
CA TYR A 328 10.05 -3.78 -12.44
C TYR A 328 10.67 -3.13 -13.68
N THR A 329 9.88 -2.77 -14.67
CA THR A 329 10.30 -2.01 -15.86
C THR A 329 9.49 -0.71 -15.96
N ASP A 330 8.44 -0.73 -16.74
CA ASP A 330 7.61 0.46 -17.03
C ASP A 330 6.83 0.95 -15.81
N GLY A 331 6.51 0.04 -14.87
CA GLY A 331 5.76 0.35 -13.67
C GLY A 331 6.46 1.33 -12.71
N GLN A 332 7.80 1.35 -12.70
CA GLN A 332 8.57 2.21 -11.78
C GLN A 332 8.37 3.71 -12.04
N GLN A 333 8.13 4.13 -13.29
CA GLN A 333 7.85 5.54 -13.60
C GLN A 333 6.57 6.04 -12.90
N PHE A 334 5.55 5.18 -12.79
CA PHE A 334 4.30 5.52 -12.10
C PHE A 334 4.50 5.60 -10.59
N ALA A 335 5.43 4.84 -10.03
CA ALA A 335 5.78 4.93 -8.62
C ALA A 335 6.31 6.33 -8.28
N VAL A 336 7.22 6.88 -9.10
CA VAL A 336 7.74 8.23 -8.92
C VAL A 336 6.64 9.29 -9.03
N GLN A 337 5.74 9.16 -10.01
CA GLN A 337 4.60 10.07 -10.18
C GLN A 337 3.65 10.07 -8.97
N GLU A 338 3.52 8.93 -8.30
CA GLU A 338 2.70 8.80 -7.08
C GLU A 338 3.43 9.21 -5.79
N GLY A 339 4.70 9.63 -5.86
CA GLY A 339 5.49 10.10 -4.72
C GLY A 339 6.23 9.01 -3.96
N TYR A 340 6.42 7.84 -4.58
CA TYR A 340 7.35 6.81 -4.09
C TYR A 340 8.73 7.03 -4.72
N ALA A 341 9.79 6.53 -4.09
CA ALA A 341 11.09 6.47 -4.77
C ALA A 341 11.24 5.14 -5.52
N ALA A 342 11.73 5.22 -6.75
CA ALA A 342 11.98 4.04 -7.57
C ALA A 342 13.12 3.19 -7.01
N LEU A 343 13.08 1.90 -7.30
CA LEU A 343 14.17 0.99 -6.97
C LEU A 343 15.40 1.30 -7.86
N PRO A 344 16.63 1.20 -7.31
CA PRO A 344 17.84 1.40 -8.09
C PRO A 344 17.98 0.41 -9.26
N PRO A 345 18.55 0.82 -10.41
CA PRO A 345 18.69 -0.04 -11.58
C PRO A 345 19.37 -1.40 -11.31
N PRO A 346 20.44 -1.50 -10.49
CA PRO A 346 21.04 -2.80 -10.18
C PRO A 346 20.10 -3.74 -9.43
N LEU A 347 19.28 -3.19 -8.50
CA LEU A 347 18.27 -3.96 -7.77
C LEU A 347 17.16 -4.42 -8.72
N LEU A 348 16.67 -3.55 -9.60
CA LEU A 348 15.67 -3.90 -10.62
C LEU A 348 16.15 -5.03 -11.53
N ALA A 349 17.42 -5.01 -11.96
CA ALA A 349 18.00 -6.07 -12.77
C ALA A 349 18.02 -7.41 -12.02
N ALA A 350 18.41 -7.41 -10.74
CA ALA A 350 18.40 -8.60 -9.89
C ALA A 350 17.00 -9.16 -9.64
N LEU A 351 16.02 -8.28 -9.40
CA LEU A 351 14.61 -8.65 -9.19
C LEU A 351 13.98 -9.27 -10.44
N ARG A 352 14.24 -8.69 -11.62
CA ARG A 352 13.77 -9.25 -12.90
C ARG A 352 14.34 -10.64 -13.17
N LYS A 353 15.60 -10.87 -12.81
CA LYS A 353 16.18 -12.24 -12.87
C LYS A 353 15.43 -13.16 -11.90
N LYS A 354 15.24 -12.73 -10.65
CA LYS A 354 14.53 -13.53 -9.64
C LYS A 354 13.10 -13.89 -10.05
N VAL A 355 12.36 -12.97 -10.66
CA VAL A 355 10.99 -13.24 -11.15
C VAL A 355 10.97 -14.34 -12.22
N LYS A 356 11.97 -14.38 -13.11
CA LYS A 356 12.10 -15.47 -14.11
C LYS A 356 12.34 -16.82 -13.48
N ASP A 357 12.99 -16.87 -12.31
CA ASP A 357 13.33 -18.11 -11.61
C ASP A 357 12.17 -18.59 -10.70
N LEU A 358 11.02 -17.92 -10.69
CA LEU A 358 9.85 -18.33 -9.90
C LEU A 358 8.94 -19.35 -10.60
N HIS A 359 9.32 -19.82 -11.80
CA HIS A 359 8.55 -20.76 -12.64
C HIS A 359 9.28 -22.06 -12.82
#